data_f60dc7abfc1eaa90df4c5d00ebefbcfc
#
_entry.id   f60dc7abfc1eaa90df4c5d00ebefbcfc
#
_cell.length_a   1.000
_cell.length_b   1.000
_cell.length_c   1.000
_cell.angle_alpha   90.00
_cell.angle_beta   90.00
_cell.angle_gamma   90.00
#
_symmetry.space_group_name_H-M   'P 1'
#
loop_
_entity.id
_entity.type
_entity.pdbx_description
1 polymer ?
#
loop_
_entity_poly.entity_id
_entity_poly.type
_entity_poly.pdbx_seq_one_letter_code
_entity_poly.pdbx_strand_id
1 'polypeptide(L)'
;NRSTADSIATGMSVMLQAQAQLDQLVHGMITAINDTLCPNTTLGELTGNTASLTGTDENGNTVTITSGMKVLDTKNCSTGSDKQIPPQELFTRLGTERYTKVSVQETDANGNTVTNDYYVYNEESETDTSKQYTLASVSVNDKLVEQESLLPHLSQNGKVNYDLAQKVAALWKGEYLTLDPDDTNKVTFIDYYNNMVGAFGTIGSVYESTAKSLSGTVTAVDNQRSQVMG
;
A
#
# COMPACT_ATOMS: atom_id res chain seq x y z
N ASN A 1 -0.48 11.64 -8.82
CA ASN A 1 -1.88 11.39 -9.15
C ASN A 1 -2.45 12.62 -9.85
N ARG A 2 -2.89 12.46 -11.10
CA ARG A 2 -3.55 13.52 -11.89
C ARG A 2 -4.92 13.00 -12.30
N SER A 3 -5.91 13.88 -12.34
CA SER A 3 -7.24 13.54 -12.85
C SER A 3 -7.17 13.05 -14.29
N THR A 4 -8.16 12.29 -14.72
CA THR A 4 -8.25 11.82 -16.12
C THR A 4 -8.23 12.99 -17.09
N ALA A 5 -8.88 14.11 -16.74
CA ALA A 5 -8.91 15.33 -17.56
C ALA A 5 -7.51 15.97 -17.66
N ASP A 6 -6.79 16.08 -16.53
CA ASP A 6 -5.45 16.65 -16.48
C ASP A 6 -4.42 15.78 -17.20
N SER A 7 -4.56 14.45 -17.09
CA SER A 7 -3.71 13.49 -17.79
C SER A 7 -3.84 13.61 -19.31
N ILE A 8 -5.05 13.80 -19.82
CA ILE A 8 -5.31 14.05 -21.24
C ILE A 8 -4.72 15.40 -21.66
N ALA A 9 -4.95 16.46 -20.87
CA ALA A 9 -4.46 17.81 -21.14
C ALA A 9 -2.91 17.89 -21.13
N THR A 10 -2.25 17.07 -20.31
CA THR A 10 -0.78 17.02 -20.23
C THR A 10 -0.11 16.01 -21.16
N GLY A 11 -0.88 15.33 -22.02
CA GLY A 11 -0.36 14.34 -22.96
C GLY A 11 0.17 13.05 -22.35
N MET A 12 -0.22 12.74 -21.10
CA MET A 12 0.10 11.46 -20.46
C MET A 12 -0.59 10.33 -21.23
N SER A 13 0.15 9.27 -21.53
CA SER A 13 -0.40 8.08 -22.17
C SER A 13 -1.51 7.46 -21.32
N VAL A 14 -2.63 7.09 -21.93
CA VAL A 14 -3.74 6.36 -21.27
C VAL A 14 -3.23 5.09 -20.57
N MET A 15 -2.22 4.43 -21.16
CA MET A 15 -1.60 3.25 -20.57
C MET A 15 -0.88 3.56 -19.25
N LEU A 16 -0.11 4.66 -19.20
CA LEU A 16 0.58 5.08 -17.96
C LEU A 16 -0.41 5.50 -16.88
N GLN A 17 -1.52 6.13 -17.27
CA GLN A 17 -2.58 6.49 -16.33
C GLN A 17 -3.26 5.23 -15.78
N ALA A 18 -3.58 4.25 -16.64
CA ALA A 18 -4.16 2.98 -16.22
C ALA A 18 -3.24 2.24 -15.24
N GLN A 19 -1.95 2.19 -15.54
CA GLN A 19 -0.95 1.59 -14.67
C GLN A 19 -0.89 2.30 -13.31
N ALA A 20 -0.80 3.62 -13.30
CA ALA A 20 -0.72 4.40 -12.06
C ALA A 20 -1.98 4.23 -11.18
N GLN A 21 -3.17 4.19 -11.78
CA GLN A 21 -4.41 3.97 -11.04
C GLN A 21 -4.50 2.54 -10.51
N LEU A 22 -4.05 1.55 -11.28
CA LEU A 22 -4.02 0.16 -10.83
C LEU A 22 -2.99 -0.04 -9.72
N ASP A 23 -1.81 0.57 -9.83
CA ASP A 23 -0.80 0.57 -8.76
C ASP A 23 -1.34 1.22 -7.48
N GLN A 24 -2.09 2.31 -7.58
CA GLN A 24 -2.72 2.96 -6.42
C GLN A 24 -3.77 2.06 -5.77
N LEU A 25 -4.59 1.36 -6.56
CA LEU A 25 -5.57 0.41 -6.04
C LEU A 25 -4.87 -0.73 -5.29
N VAL A 26 -3.87 -1.35 -5.92
CA VAL A 26 -3.10 -2.47 -5.33
C VAL A 26 -2.38 -2.01 -4.07
N HIS A 27 -1.70 -0.86 -4.12
CA HIS A 27 -1.03 -0.26 -2.95
C HIS A 27 -2.01 -0.06 -1.79
N GLY A 28 -3.18 0.55 -2.05
CA GLY A 28 -4.18 0.79 -1.02
C GLY A 28 -4.73 -0.50 -0.39
N MET A 29 -5.04 -1.51 -1.22
CA MET A 29 -5.52 -2.82 -0.75
C MET A 29 -4.48 -3.52 0.13
N ILE A 30 -3.24 -3.60 -0.35
CA ILE A 30 -2.14 -4.29 0.33
C ILE A 30 -1.80 -3.61 1.64
N THR A 31 -1.68 -2.29 1.63
CA THR A 31 -1.38 -1.51 2.84
C THR A 31 -2.49 -1.72 3.88
N ALA A 32 -3.77 -1.64 3.49
CA ALA A 32 -4.88 -1.87 4.40
C ALA A 32 -4.87 -3.29 5.01
N ILE A 33 -4.57 -4.31 4.21
CA ILE A 33 -4.47 -5.70 4.68
C ILE A 33 -3.27 -5.86 5.64
N ASN A 34 -2.09 -5.44 5.21
CA ASN A 34 -0.87 -5.58 6.01
C ASN A 34 -0.94 -4.77 7.32
N ASP A 35 -1.48 -3.54 7.30
CA ASP A 35 -1.64 -2.72 8.51
C ASP A 35 -2.69 -3.30 9.47
N THR A 36 -3.65 -4.06 8.95
CA THR A 36 -4.61 -4.77 9.80
C THR A 36 -3.99 -6.01 10.44
N LEU A 37 -3.17 -6.75 9.70
CA LEU A 37 -2.48 -7.96 10.18
C LEU A 37 -1.30 -7.63 11.10
N CYS A 38 -0.56 -6.56 10.78
CA CYS A 38 0.64 -6.10 11.47
C CYS A 38 0.45 -4.62 11.84
N PRO A 39 -0.37 -4.32 12.89
CA PRO A 39 -0.75 -2.95 13.23
C PRO A 39 0.43 -2.12 13.69
N ASN A 40 0.48 -0.89 13.20
CA ASN A 40 1.46 0.11 13.61
C ASN A 40 0.86 1.09 14.64
N THR A 41 1.71 1.59 15.51
CA THR A 41 1.46 2.73 16.39
C THR A 41 2.68 3.64 16.38
N THR A 42 2.63 4.79 17.02
CA THR A 42 3.83 5.60 17.24
C THR A 42 4.60 5.10 18.46
N LEU A 43 5.93 5.34 18.48
CA LEU A 43 6.73 4.99 19.67
C LEU A 43 6.18 5.66 20.93
N GLY A 44 5.75 6.93 20.82
CA GLY A 44 5.19 7.67 21.94
C GLY A 44 3.91 7.04 22.50
N GLU A 45 3.00 6.57 21.65
CA GLU A 45 1.79 5.86 22.07
C GLU A 45 2.11 4.49 22.67
N LEU A 46 3.07 3.77 22.08
CA LEU A 46 3.47 2.46 22.58
C LEU A 46 4.09 2.53 23.98
N THR A 47 4.99 3.51 24.20
CA THR A 47 5.74 3.65 25.44
C THR A 47 5.05 4.54 26.48
N GLY A 48 4.12 5.41 26.05
CA GLY A 48 3.55 6.48 26.88
C GLY A 48 4.57 7.62 27.14
N ASN A 49 5.66 7.70 26.38
CA ASN A 49 6.74 8.67 26.57
C ASN A 49 7.04 9.43 25.27
N THR A 50 7.41 10.69 25.38
CA THR A 50 7.80 11.54 24.25
C THR A 50 9.30 11.56 23.98
N ALA A 51 10.10 10.91 24.81
CA ALA A 51 11.54 10.81 24.64
C ALA A 51 11.91 9.91 23.45
N SER A 52 13.01 10.27 22.77
CA SER A 52 13.61 9.38 21.79
C SER A 52 14.37 8.26 22.46
N LEU A 53 14.35 7.07 21.89
CA LEU A 53 15.11 5.92 22.32
C LEU A 53 16.28 5.68 21.36
N THR A 54 17.43 5.28 21.89
CA THR A 54 18.59 4.90 21.08
C THR A 54 18.95 3.46 21.38
N GLY A 55 19.08 2.66 20.32
CA GLY A 55 19.40 1.25 20.39
C GLY A 55 20.30 0.79 19.26
N THR A 56 20.39 -0.51 19.08
CA THR A 56 21.22 -1.13 18.05
C THR A 56 20.35 -2.06 17.18
N ASP A 57 20.48 -1.94 15.86
CA ASP A 57 19.82 -2.83 14.91
C ASP A 57 20.53 -4.20 14.82
N GLU A 58 19.96 -5.13 14.03
CA GLU A 58 20.50 -6.47 13.83
C GLU A 58 21.86 -6.47 13.12
N ASN A 59 22.24 -5.38 12.45
CA ASN A 59 23.54 -5.21 11.79
C ASN A 59 24.59 -4.54 12.69
N GLY A 60 24.22 -4.18 13.93
CA GLY A 60 25.10 -3.49 14.88
C GLY A 60 25.15 -1.97 14.70
N ASN A 61 24.28 -1.39 13.87
CA ASN A 61 24.23 0.05 13.68
C ASN A 61 23.43 0.72 14.82
N THR A 62 23.88 1.88 15.25
CA THR A 62 23.12 2.69 16.20
C THR A 62 21.93 3.35 15.52
N VAL A 63 20.73 3.15 16.06
CA VAL A 63 19.46 3.68 15.55
C VAL A 63 18.79 4.51 16.64
N THR A 64 18.37 5.72 16.30
CA THR A 64 17.54 6.56 17.18
C THR A 64 16.09 6.53 16.70
N ILE A 65 15.18 6.11 17.58
CA ILE A 65 13.74 6.05 17.32
C ILE A 65 13.11 7.25 18.04
N THR A 66 12.51 8.16 17.26
CA THR A 66 11.79 9.32 17.83
C THR A 66 10.35 8.93 18.19
N SER A 67 9.72 9.68 19.09
CA SER A 67 8.36 9.39 19.57
C SER A 67 7.29 9.34 18.47
N GLY A 68 7.49 10.07 17.36
CA GLY A 68 6.57 10.08 16.22
C GLY A 68 6.81 8.98 15.20
N MET A 69 7.91 8.24 15.27
CA MET A 69 8.17 7.15 14.32
C MET A 69 7.20 6.01 14.51
N LYS A 70 6.76 5.42 13.39
CA LYS A 70 5.91 4.23 13.40
C LYS A 70 6.69 3.00 13.83
N VAL A 71 6.12 2.27 14.75
CA VAL A 71 6.62 0.99 15.26
C VAL A 71 5.48 -0.03 15.27
N LEU A 72 5.81 -1.31 15.26
CA LEU A 72 4.80 -2.35 15.47
C LEU A 72 4.09 -2.14 16.82
N ASP A 73 2.78 -2.21 16.83
CA ASP A 73 2.00 -2.24 18.06
C ASP A 73 2.12 -3.63 18.74
N THR A 74 3.21 -3.85 19.45
CA THR A 74 3.50 -5.12 20.11
C THR A 74 2.51 -5.48 21.21
N LYS A 75 1.71 -4.52 21.70
CA LYS A 75 0.69 -4.75 22.72
C LYS A 75 -0.60 -5.33 22.14
N ASN A 76 -0.94 -4.95 20.91
CA ASN A 76 -2.22 -5.31 20.29
C ASN A 76 -2.08 -6.19 19.04
N CYS A 77 -0.86 -6.44 18.55
CA CYS A 77 -0.67 -7.29 17.37
C CYS A 77 -1.08 -8.75 17.66
N SER A 78 -1.57 -9.40 16.62
CA SER A 78 -1.79 -10.85 16.59
C SER A 78 -0.52 -11.54 16.11
N THR A 79 -0.37 -12.82 16.42
CA THR A 79 0.76 -13.65 16.00
C THR A 79 0.28 -14.86 15.19
N GLY A 80 1.16 -15.49 14.47
CA GLY A 80 0.95 -16.81 13.90
C GLY A 80 1.07 -17.93 14.95
N SER A 81 1.02 -19.18 14.48
CA SER A 81 1.16 -20.38 15.35
C SER A 81 2.53 -20.47 16.02
N ASP A 82 3.55 -19.86 15.44
CA ASP A 82 4.91 -19.74 15.98
C ASP A 82 5.04 -18.72 17.12
N LYS A 83 4.03 -17.87 17.32
CA LYS A 83 3.99 -16.77 18.29
C LYS A 83 5.14 -15.77 18.15
N GLN A 84 5.75 -15.68 16.98
CA GLN A 84 6.86 -14.76 16.74
C GLN A 84 6.38 -13.31 16.59
N ILE A 85 7.25 -12.38 16.97
CA ILE A 85 7.14 -10.95 16.79
C ILE A 85 8.41 -10.47 16.05
N PRO A 86 8.26 -9.71 14.96
CA PRO A 86 7.02 -9.22 14.36
C PRO A 86 6.20 -10.33 13.69
N PRO A 87 4.86 -10.18 13.62
CA PRO A 87 4.03 -11.10 12.85
C PRO A 87 4.34 -11.01 11.36
N GLN A 88 4.05 -12.08 10.62
CA GLN A 88 4.26 -12.09 9.18
C GLN A 88 3.21 -11.23 8.48
N GLU A 89 3.65 -10.30 7.62
CA GLU A 89 2.77 -9.60 6.69
C GLU A 89 2.32 -10.54 5.56
N LEU A 90 1.14 -10.30 4.99
CA LEU A 90 0.63 -11.14 3.89
C LEU A 90 1.35 -10.86 2.57
N PHE A 91 1.61 -9.61 2.29
CA PHE A 91 2.29 -9.17 1.07
C PHE A 91 3.62 -8.51 1.41
N THR A 92 4.67 -8.87 0.70
CA THR A 92 6.03 -8.34 0.89
C THR A 92 6.43 -7.40 -0.23
N ARG A 93 7.34 -6.48 0.06
CA ARG A 93 8.04 -5.64 -0.91
C ARG A 93 9.35 -6.30 -1.32
N LEU A 94 9.75 -6.10 -2.55
CA LEU A 94 11.02 -6.65 -3.04
C LEU A 94 12.20 -6.06 -2.26
N GLY A 95 12.98 -6.94 -1.61
CA GLY A 95 14.23 -6.57 -0.93
C GLY A 95 14.07 -5.59 0.24
N THR A 96 12.86 -5.42 0.78
CA THR A 96 12.62 -4.52 1.92
C THR A 96 11.76 -5.22 2.95
N GLU A 97 12.32 -5.48 4.11
CA GLU A 97 11.58 -5.99 5.27
C GLU A 97 10.61 -4.92 5.78
N ARG A 98 9.45 -5.34 6.30
CA ARG A 98 8.46 -4.40 6.85
C ARG A 98 8.98 -3.66 8.07
N TYR A 99 9.75 -4.32 8.91
CA TYR A 99 10.29 -3.76 10.15
C TYR A 99 11.79 -3.96 10.26
N THR A 100 12.45 -2.98 10.88
CA THR A 100 13.81 -3.12 11.40
C THR A 100 13.72 -3.31 12.90
N LYS A 101 14.26 -4.41 13.41
CA LYS A 101 14.38 -4.65 14.84
C LYS A 101 15.47 -3.78 15.43
N VAL A 102 15.15 -3.06 16.52
CA VAL A 102 16.07 -2.23 17.28
C VAL A 102 16.00 -2.62 18.74
N SER A 103 17.11 -3.10 19.29
CA SER A 103 17.23 -3.46 20.71
C SER A 103 17.72 -2.26 21.52
N VAL A 104 16.93 -1.84 22.50
CA VAL A 104 17.18 -0.68 23.36
C VAL A 104 17.43 -1.16 24.78
N GLN A 105 18.47 -0.65 25.43
CA GLN A 105 18.69 -0.88 26.86
C GLN A 105 17.95 0.19 27.65
N GLU A 106 17.05 -0.24 28.53
CA GLU A 106 16.23 0.62 29.38
C GLU A 106 16.38 0.20 30.84
N THR A 107 16.03 1.10 31.75
CA THR A 107 16.03 0.80 33.17
C THR A 107 14.60 0.54 33.62
N ASP A 108 14.35 -0.63 34.21
CA ASP A 108 13.04 -0.98 34.75
C ASP A 108 12.70 -0.21 36.06
N ALA A 109 11.49 -0.37 36.55
CA ALA A 109 11.04 0.28 37.77
C ALA A 109 11.84 -0.13 39.04
N ASN A 110 12.61 -1.21 38.97
CA ASN A 110 13.45 -1.72 40.06
C ASN A 110 14.91 -1.26 39.92
N GLY A 111 15.24 -0.48 38.87
CA GLY A 111 16.60 -0.01 38.61
C GLY A 111 17.48 -1.01 37.85
N ASN A 112 16.93 -2.11 37.31
CA ASN A 112 17.69 -3.09 36.54
C ASN A 112 17.72 -2.68 35.05
N THR A 113 18.84 -2.96 34.40
CA THR A 113 18.95 -2.80 32.95
C THR A 113 18.21 -3.96 32.27
N VAL A 114 17.24 -3.64 31.42
CA VAL A 114 16.49 -4.59 30.60
C VAL A 114 16.67 -4.21 29.13
N THR A 115 16.66 -5.20 28.26
CA THR A 115 16.71 -4.98 26.82
C THR A 115 15.31 -5.15 26.26
N ASN A 116 14.78 -4.11 25.63
CA ASN A 116 13.49 -4.12 24.96
C ASN A 116 13.69 -4.02 23.46
N ASP A 117 12.96 -4.85 22.72
CA ASP A 117 12.98 -4.86 21.27
C ASP A 117 11.83 -4.03 20.69
N TYR A 118 12.18 -3.07 19.84
CA TYR A 118 11.25 -2.25 19.08
C TYR A 118 11.36 -2.60 17.61
N TYR A 119 10.24 -2.69 16.91
CA TYR A 119 10.19 -3.02 15.49
C TYR A 119 9.75 -1.77 14.74
N VAL A 120 10.76 -1.05 14.20
CA VAL A 120 10.56 0.21 13.50
C VAL A 120 10.05 -0.08 12.10
N TYR A 121 8.93 0.54 11.72
CA TYR A 121 8.37 0.40 10.39
C TYR A 121 9.29 1.03 9.34
N ASN A 122 9.64 0.27 8.32
CA ASN A 122 10.41 0.76 7.19
C ASN A 122 9.46 1.44 6.20
N GLU A 123 9.41 2.78 6.26
CA GLU A 123 8.56 3.57 5.38
C GLU A 123 8.85 3.30 3.90
N GLU A 124 7.82 3.43 3.08
CA GLU A 124 7.98 3.32 1.64
C GLU A 124 8.76 4.52 1.10
N SER A 125 9.62 4.25 0.11
CA SER A 125 10.38 5.32 -0.52
C SER A 125 9.49 6.12 -1.48
N GLU A 126 9.44 7.43 -1.35
CA GLU A 126 8.72 8.30 -2.29
C GLU A 126 9.41 8.37 -3.67
N THR A 127 10.70 8.05 -3.72
CA THR A 127 11.54 8.18 -4.93
C THR A 127 11.91 6.86 -5.59
N ASP A 128 11.82 5.74 -4.86
CA ASP A 128 12.16 4.40 -5.35
C ASP A 128 10.92 3.50 -5.32
N THR A 129 10.21 3.45 -6.42
CA THR A 129 8.98 2.65 -6.58
C THR A 129 9.19 1.15 -6.42
N SER A 130 10.44 0.65 -6.55
CA SER A 130 10.77 -0.76 -6.31
C SER A 130 10.61 -1.17 -4.85
N LYS A 131 10.62 -0.19 -3.94
CA LYS A 131 10.43 -0.37 -2.49
C LYS A 131 9.03 -0.02 -2.00
N GLN A 132 8.10 0.18 -2.91
CA GLN A 132 6.68 0.40 -2.62
C GLN A 132 5.88 -0.87 -2.92
N TYR A 133 4.66 -0.95 -2.37
CA TYR A 133 3.72 -2.00 -2.74
C TYR A 133 3.06 -1.67 -4.09
N THR A 134 3.78 -1.92 -5.19
CA THR A 134 3.28 -1.77 -6.57
C THR A 134 3.10 -3.13 -7.23
N LEU A 135 2.37 -3.20 -8.34
CA LEU A 135 2.22 -4.44 -9.11
C LEU A 135 3.55 -5.09 -9.52
N ALA A 136 4.59 -4.25 -9.71
CA ALA A 136 5.90 -4.71 -10.15
C ALA A 136 6.79 -5.24 -9.00
N SER A 137 6.52 -4.83 -7.75
CA SER A 137 7.41 -5.08 -6.60
C SER A 137 6.76 -5.90 -5.49
N VAL A 138 5.46 -6.12 -5.55
CA VAL A 138 4.74 -6.88 -4.53
C VAL A 138 4.73 -8.38 -4.82
N SER A 139 4.86 -9.16 -3.77
CA SER A 139 4.64 -10.61 -3.81
C SER A 139 3.89 -11.08 -2.58
N VAL A 140 3.26 -12.25 -2.68
CA VAL A 140 2.76 -12.94 -1.49
C VAL A 140 3.97 -13.43 -0.68
N ASN A 141 3.90 -13.30 0.63
CA ASN A 141 4.98 -13.71 1.53
C ASN A 141 5.28 -15.20 1.40
N ASP A 142 6.48 -15.55 0.93
CA ASP A 142 6.89 -16.93 0.71
C ASP A 142 6.78 -17.79 1.97
N LYS A 143 7.07 -17.24 3.15
CA LYS A 143 6.92 -17.94 4.43
C LYS A 143 5.47 -18.37 4.69
N LEU A 144 4.50 -17.55 4.26
CA LEU A 144 3.07 -17.88 4.39
C LEU A 144 2.62 -18.88 3.33
N VAL A 145 3.24 -18.87 2.16
CA VAL A 145 3.01 -19.89 1.12
C VAL A 145 3.51 -21.27 1.58
N GLU A 146 4.65 -21.30 2.25
CA GLU A 146 5.20 -22.54 2.80
C GLU A 146 4.46 -23.02 4.04
N GLN A 147 4.00 -22.09 4.89
CA GLN A 147 3.33 -22.42 6.15
C GLN A 147 2.22 -21.39 6.47
N GLU A 148 1.00 -21.66 6.04
CA GLU A 148 -0.17 -20.79 6.20
C GLU A 148 -0.47 -20.44 7.67
N SER A 149 -0.14 -21.32 8.62
CA SER A 149 -0.37 -21.11 10.06
C SER A 149 0.48 -19.99 10.68
N LEU A 150 1.45 -19.43 9.94
CA LEU A 150 2.21 -18.26 10.34
C LEU A 150 1.43 -16.95 10.14
N LEU A 151 0.33 -16.97 9.37
CA LEU A 151 -0.54 -15.82 9.22
C LEU A 151 -1.07 -15.39 10.61
N PRO A 152 -1.03 -14.09 10.96
CA PRO A 152 -1.51 -13.60 12.24
C PRO A 152 -2.98 -13.97 12.46
N HIS A 153 -3.26 -14.80 13.45
CA HIS A 153 -4.60 -15.25 13.81
C HIS A 153 -4.80 -15.50 15.30
N LEU A 154 -3.72 -15.43 16.08
CA LEU A 154 -3.76 -15.62 17.53
C LEU A 154 -3.58 -14.28 18.24
N SER A 155 -4.39 -14.02 19.25
CA SER A 155 -4.18 -12.91 20.19
C SER A 155 -3.02 -13.22 21.14
N GLN A 156 -2.57 -12.21 21.90
CA GLN A 156 -1.46 -12.33 22.84
C GLN A 156 -1.64 -13.45 23.88
N ASN A 157 -2.88 -13.81 24.20
CA ASN A 157 -3.19 -14.93 25.10
C ASN A 157 -3.21 -16.31 24.43
N GLY A 158 -2.86 -16.38 23.14
CA GLY A 158 -2.80 -17.61 22.35
C GLY A 158 -4.17 -18.13 21.86
N LYS A 159 -5.25 -17.37 22.03
CA LYS A 159 -6.58 -17.73 21.50
C LYS A 159 -6.76 -17.17 20.10
N VAL A 160 -7.61 -17.82 19.31
CA VAL A 160 -7.98 -17.31 17.97
C VAL A 160 -8.59 -15.92 18.08
N ASN A 161 -8.07 -14.98 17.30
CA ASN A 161 -8.54 -13.59 17.26
C ASN A 161 -9.59 -13.43 16.15
N TYR A 162 -10.85 -13.67 16.50
CA TYR A 162 -11.97 -13.48 15.57
C TYR A 162 -12.19 -12.01 15.17
N ASP A 163 -11.83 -11.05 16.05
CA ASP A 163 -11.95 -9.62 15.75
C ASP A 163 -11.01 -9.21 14.62
N LEU A 164 -9.82 -9.82 14.55
CA LEU A 164 -8.91 -9.59 13.43
C LEU A 164 -9.53 -10.05 12.11
N ALA A 165 -10.13 -11.25 12.09
CA ALA A 165 -10.81 -11.75 10.89
C ALA A 165 -11.96 -10.83 10.45
N GLN A 166 -12.74 -10.30 11.40
CA GLN A 166 -13.79 -9.32 11.12
C GLN A 166 -13.23 -8.00 10.58
N LYS A 167 -12.13 -7.51 11.15
CA LYS A 167 -11.45 -6.30 10.65
C LYS A 167 -10.98 -6.47 9.21
N VAL A 168 -10.33 -7.60 8.89
CA VAL A 168 -9.90 -7.90 7.51
C VAL A 168 -11.10 -7.97 6.57
N ALA A 169 -12.19 -8.62 6.96
CA ALA A 169 -13.42 -8.68 6.16
C ALA A 169 -14.07 -7.29 5.97
N ALA A 170 -13.96 -6.41 6.96
CA ALA A 170 -14.51 -5.06 6.90
C ALA A 170 -13.74 -4.12 5.95
N LEU A 171 -12.48 -4.44 5.59
CA LEU A 171 -11.68 -3.63 4.67
C LEU A 171 -12.37 -3.41 3.32
N TRP A 172 -13.13 -4.39 2.84
CA TRP A 172 -13.84 -4.30 1.56
C TRP A 172 -15.02 -3.31 1.57
N LYS A 173 -15.43 -2.86 2.76
CA LYS A 173 -16.51 -1.88 2.96
C LYS A 173 -15.99 -0.49 3.33
N GLY A 174 -14.70 -0.37 3.61
CA GLY A 174 -14.06 0.89 3.97
C GLY A 174 -13.77 1.75 2.74
N GLU A 175 -13.82 3.05 2.92
CA GLU A 175 -13.53 4.05 1.90
C GLU A 175 -12.10 4.57 2.13
N TYR A 176 -11.17 4.20 1.26
CA TYR A 176 -9.73 4.48 1.45
C TYR A 176 -9.13 5.34 0.34
N LEU A 177 -9.63 5.24 -0.89
CA LEU A 177 -9.01 5.77 -2.08
C LEU A 177 -9.84 6.86 -2.75
N THR A 178 -9.16 7.84 -3.34
CA THR A 178 -9.74 8.83 -4.25
C THR A 178 -9.20 8.59 -5.66
N LEU A 179 -10.04 8.73 -6.67
CA LEU A 179 -9.62 8.62 -8.09
C LEU A 179 -8.81 9.83 -8.54
N ASP A 180 -9.05 10.96 -7.91
CA ASP A 180 -8.42 12.23 -8.19
C ASP A 180 -7.80 12.78 -6.90
N PRO A 181 -6.55 13.28 -6.91
CA PRO A 181 -5.93 13.90 -5.74
C PRO A 181 -6.70 15.11 -5.22
N ASP A 182 -7.43 15.80 -6.09
CA ASP A 182 -8.24 16.97 -5.73
C ASP A 182 -9.64 16.60 -5.22
N ASP A 183 -10.02 15.31 -5.31
CA ASP A 183 -11.28 14.81 -4.77
C ASP A 183 -11.10 14.41 -3.31
N THR A 184 -11.94 14.94 -2.44
CA THR A 184 -11.98 14.59 -1.02
C THR A 184 -12.85 13.37 -0.73
N ASN A 185 -13.67 12.93 -1.69
CA ASN A 185 -14.56 11.79 -1.52
C ASN A 185 -13.79 10.49 -1.74
N LYS A 186 -13.55 9.79 -0.65
CA LYS A 186 -12.98 8.45 -0.70
C LYS A 186 -14.04 7.45 -1.14
N VAL A 187 -13.58 6.40 -1.82
CA VAL A 187 -14.43 5.30 -2.29
C VAL A 187 -13.89 3.96 -1.82
N THR A 188 -14.73 2.93 -1.88
CA THR A 188 -14.29 1.55 -1.60
C THR A 188 -13.35 1.05 -2.71
N PHE A 189 -12.59 0.00 -2.46
CA PHE A 189 -11.74 -0.62 -3.48
C PHE A 189 -12.54 -1.07 -4.71
N ILE A 190 -13.75 -1.57 -4.50
CA ILE A 190 -14.65 -2.03 -5.57
C ILE A 190 -15.13 -0.83 -6.40
N ASP A 191 -15.58 0.24 -5.75
CA ASP A 191 -16.04 1.43 -6.45
C ASP A 191 -14.90 2.11 -7.19
N TYR A 192 -13.70 2.17 -6.59
CA TYR A 192 -12.51 2.68 -7.26
C TYR A 192 -12.24 1.91 -8.56
N TYR A 193 -12.24 0.58 -8.50
CA TYR A 193 -12.04 -0.27 -9.69
C TYR A 193 -13.11 -0.02 -10.75
N ASN A 194 -14.38 0.00 -10.36
CA ASN A 194 -15.50 0.22 -11.28
C ASN A 194 -15.41 1.61 -11.95
N ASN A 195 -15.09 2.65 -11.18
CA ASN A 195 -14.92 4.00 -11.69
C ASN A 195 -13.73 4.09 -12.65
N MET A 196 -12.62 3.44 -12.32
CA MET A 196 -11.45 3.35 -13.20
C MET A 196 -11.79 2.69 -14.54
N VAL A 197 -12.45 1.53 -14.51
CA VAL A 197 -12.87 0.81 -15.72
C VAL A 197 -13.86 1.64 -16.55
N GLY A 198 -14.82 2.30 -15.89
CA GLY A 198 -15.77 3.20 -16.56
C GLY A 198 -15.09 4.39 -17.24
N ALA A 199 -14.11 5.00 -16.60
CA ALA A 199 -13.34 6.09 -17.17
C ALA A 199 -12.57 5.65 -18.43
N PHE A 200 -11.90 4.49 -18.38
CA PHE A 200 -11.19 3.96 -19.56
C PHE A 200 -12.13 3.54 -20.68
N GLY A 201 -13.31 2.99 -20.35
CA GLY A 201 -14.35 2.71 -21.34
C GLY A 201 -14.80 3.97 -22.09
N THR A 202 -14.99 5.07 -21.36
CA THR A 202 -15.33 6.36 -21.95
C THR A 202 -14.23 6.89 -22.87
N ILE A 203 -12.98 6.84 -22.44
CA ILE A 203 -11.82 7.24 -23.24
C ILE A 203 -11.74 6.40 -24.52
N GLY A 204 -11.92 5.09 -24.41
CA GLY A 204 -11.95 4.18 -25.57
C GLY A 204 -13.03 4.55 -26.57
N SER A 205 -14.24 4.86 -26.12
CA SER A 205 -15.36 5.30 -26.97
C SER A 205 -15.06 6.62 -27.69
N VAL A 206 -14.42 7.58 -26.98
CA VAL A 206 -14.00 8.86 -27.59
C VAL A 206 -12.98 8.64 -28.70
N TYR A 207 -11.96 7.79 -28.46
CA TYR A 207 -10.97 7.48 -29.49
C TYR A 207 -11.58 6.76 -30.69
N GLU A 208 -12.48 5.81 -30.48
CA GLU A 208 -13.19 5.13 -31.58
C GLU A 208 -14.02 6.11 -32.41
N SER A 209 -14.76 7.01 -31.77
CA SER A 209 -15.56 8.03 -32.43
C SER A 209 -14.66 8.99 -33.25
N THR A 210 -13.54 9.40 -32.66
CA THR A 210 -12.58 10.28 -33.34
C THR A 210 -11.95 9.58 -34.56
N ALA A 211 -11.56 8.31 -34.43
CA ALA A 211 -11.02 7.54 -35.53
C ALA A 211 -12.01 7.39 -36.68
N LYS A 212 -13.28 7.12 -36.37
CA LYS A 212 -14.38 7.05 -37.38
C LYS A 212 -14.56 8.39 -38.09
N SER A 213 -14.57 9.51 -37.35
CA SER A 213 -14.68 10.85 -37.90
C SER A 213 -13.53 11.19 -38.82
N LEU A 214 -12.29 10.91 -38.41
CA LEU A 214 -11.08 11.12 -39.24
C LEU A 214 -11.11 10.27 -40.51
N SER A 215 -11.50 8.99 -40.41
CA SER A 215 -11.66 8.12 -41.59
C SER A 215 -12.69 8.67 -42.56
N GLY A 216 -13.82 9.17 -42.09
CA GLY A 216 -14.83 9.85 -42.91
C GLY A 216 -14.29 11.10 -43.59
N THR A 217 -13.50 11.91 -42.88
CA THR A 217 -12.84 13.10 -43.45
C THR A 217 -11.84 12.74 -44.55
N VAL A 218 -11.00 11.73 -44.32
CA VAL A 218 -10.04 11.25 -45.32
C VAL A 218 -10.79 10.78 -46.59
N THR A 219 -11.85 10.00 -46.44
CA THR A 219 -12.68 9.56 -47.57
C THR A 219 -13.29 10.74 -48.33
N ALA A 220 -13.80 11.72 -47.61
CA ALA A 220 -14.36 12.94 -48.27
C ALA A 220 -13.31 13.74 -49.04
N VAL A 221 -12.11 13.93 -48.48
CA VAL A 221 -10.99 14.60 -49.15
C VAL A 221 -10.52 13.81 -50.36
N ASP A 222 -10.41 12.50 -50.28
CA ASP A 222 -10.03 11.67 -51.44
C ASP A 222 -11.09 11.72 -52.55
N ASN A 223 -12.36 11.74 -52.23
CA ASN A 223 -13.43 11.93 -53.20
C ASN A 223 -13.36 13.30 -53.88
N GLN A 224 -13.13 14.38 -53.12
CA GLN A 224 -12.95 15.73 -53.67
C GLN A 224 -11.71 15.80 -54.59
N ARG A 225 -10.61 15.21 -54.16
CA ARG A 225 -9.38 15.14 -54.98
C ARG A 225 -9.65 14.42 -56.31
N SER A 226 -10.34 13.29 -56.28
CA SER A 226 -10.69 12.53 -57.47
C SER A 226 -11.59 13.31 -58.42
N GLN A 227 -12.51 14.13 -57.90
CA GLN A 227 -13.39 15.00 -58.69
C GLN A 227 -12.63 16.15 -59.39
N VAL A 228 -11.55 16.64 -58.77
CA VAL A 228 -10.75 17.76 -59.35
C VAL A 228 -9.70 17.26 -60.33
N MET A 229 -9.19 16.04 -60.17
CA MET A 229 -8.09 15.47 -60.94
C MET A 229 -8.57 14.51 -62.04
N GLY A 230 -9.84 14.09 -62.03
CA GLY A 230 -10.44 13.16 -62.96
C GLY A 230 -11.01 13.78 -64.17
#